data_2f92f44488b714deb76bb1adbc7bf339
#
_entry.id   2f92f44488b714deb76bb1adbc7bf339
#
_cell.length_a   1.000
_cell.length_b   1.000
_cell.length_c   1.000
_cell.angle_alpha   90.00
_cell.angle_beta   90.00
_cell.angle_gamma   90.00
#
_symmetry.space_group_name_H-M   'P 1'
#
loop_
_entity.id
_entity.type
_entity.pdbx_description
1 polymer ?
#
loop_
_entity_poly.entity_id
_entity_poly.type
_entity_poly.pdbx_seq_one_letter_code
_entity_poly.pdbx_strand_id
1 'polypeptide(L)'
;INNANSIRIIRPILGITKDLILDYAHTNRIPYLKDSTPKWSERGKLRDNLIPYIKNFDFDILKGIFKLSEHLGDMYEYLDTLIDKTKIEYFEDNTHINILLLGDVGTLEIFWKRLFQKIKWKHPGCYPSNKSITHFSNLYKNTRGKKNCVILSKYCKIEFCGLYIKIIYI
;
A
#
# COMPACT_ATOMS: atom_id res chain seq x y z
N ILE A 1 -7.24 19.28 11.31
CA ILE A 1 -6.06 20.00 10.74
C ILE A 1 -6.18 19.85 9.23
N ASN A 2 -6.62 20.92 8.55
CA ASN A 2 -6.70 21.00 7.10
C ASN A 2 -5.26 20.95 6.54
N ASN A 3 -4.85 19.82 5.94
CA ASN A 3 -3.62 19.74 5.18
C ASN A 3 -3.78 20.57 3.89
N ALA A 4 -3.39 21.84 3.94
CA ALA A 4 -3.45 22.77 2.82
C ALA A 4 -2.55 22.41 1.62
N ASN A 5 -1.80 21.29 1.67
CA ASN A 5 -0.83 20.88 0.65
C ASN A 5 -1.08 19.49 0.04
N SER A 6 -2.27 18.92 0.16
CA SER A 6 -2.57 17.65 -0.51
C SER A 6 -3.08 17.90 -1.94
N ILE A 7 -2.32 17.48 -2.94
CA ILE A 7 -2.75 17.48 -4.34
C ILE A 7 -3.58 16.20 -4.58
N ARG A 8 -4.84 16.38 -4.97
CA ARG A 8 -5.70 15.26 -5.36
C ARG A 8 -5.54 14.98 -6.85
N ILE A 9 -4.96 13.82 -7.19
CA ILE A 9 -4.85 13.36 -8.58
C ILE A 9 -6.08 12.50 -8.91
N ILE A 10 -6.84 12.90 -9.92
CA ILE A 10 -8.03 12.18 -10.40
C ILE A 10 -7.70 11.59 -11.78
N ARG A 11 -7.99 10.30 -11.96
CA ARG A 11 -7.81 9.58 -13.23
C ARG A 11 -9.14 8.96 -13.67
N PRO A 12 -10.07 9.74 -14.22
CA PRO A 12 -11.44 9.30 -14.46
C PRO A 12 -11.57 8.17 -15.50
N ILE A 13 -10.61 8.05 -16.43
CA ILE A 13 -10.62 7.05 -17.50
C ILE A 13 -9.70 5.84 -17.22
N LEU A 14 -9.24 5.65 -15.98
CA LEU A 14 -8.30 4.57 -15.66
C LEU A 14 -8.90 3.16 -15.90
N GLY A 15 -10.20 3.00 -15.73
CA GLY A 15 -10.93 1.73 -15.97
C GLY A 15 -11.32 1.49 -17.44
N ILE A 16 -11.05 2.44 -18.35
CA ILE A 16 -11.43 2.32 -19.77
C ILE A 16 -10.26 1.74 -20.56
N THR A 17 -10.52 0.72 -21.39
CA THR A 17 -9.49 0.12 -22.24
C THR A 17 -8.99 1.08 -23.31
N LYS A 18 -7.73 0.92 -23.74
CA LYS A 18 -7.16 1.75 -24.79
C LYS A 18 -7.92 1.66 -26.09
N ASP A 19 -8.42 0.48 -26.43
CA ASP A 19 -9.18 0.24 -27.66
C ASP A 19 -10.47 1.07 -27.68
N LEU A 20 -11.23 1.07 -26.58
CA LEU A 20 -12.43 1.91 -26.45
C LEU A 20 -12.12 3.41 -26.56
N ILE A 21 -10.96 3.85 -26.00
CA ILE A 21 -10.54 5.24 -26.12
C ILE A 21 -10.21 5.59 -27.56
N LEU A 22 -9.54 4.69 -28.29
CA LEU A 22 -9.19 4.90 -29.70
C LEU A 22 -10.43 4.90 -30.58
N ASP A 23 -11.36 3.96 -30.38
CA ASP A 23 -12.64 3.90 -31.11
C ASP A 23 -13.46 5.18 -30.92
N TYR A 24 -13.52 5.67 -29.69
CA TYR A 24 -14.16 6.95 -29.40
C TYR A 24 -13.48 8.12 -30.12
N ALA A 25 -12.14 8.16 -30.08
CA ALA A 25 -11.38 9.20 -30.76
C ALA A 25 -11.58 9.17 -32.28
N HIS A 26 -11.59 7.99 -32.91
CA HIS A 26 -11.89 7.82 -34.32
C HIS A 26 -13.30 8.27 -34.68
N THR A 27 -14.30 7.82 -33.95
CA THR A 27 -15.71 8.16 -34.18
C THR A 27 -15.94 9.67 -34.10
N ASN A 28 -15.30 10.32 -33.13
CA ASN A 28 -15.48 11.75 -32.88
C ASN A 28 -14.40 12.62 -33.55
N ARG A 29 -13.54 12.05 -34.41
CA ARG A 29 -12.46 12.74 -35.11
C ARG A 29 -11.52 13.54 -34.19
N ILE A 30 -11.24 13.00 -32.99
CA ILE A 30 -10.35 13.62 -32.02
C ILE A 30 -8.89 13.27 -32.41
N PRO A 31 -8.01 14.24 -32.60
CA PRO A 31 -6.61 13.98 -32.90
C PRO A 31 -5.89 13.38 -31.68
N TYR A 32 -5.07 12.38 -31.90
CA TYR A 32 -4.24 11.77 -30.87
C TYR A 32 -2.88 11.35 -31.41
N LEU A 33 -1.90 11.25 -30.51
CA LEU A 33 -0.57 10.77 -30.85
C LEU A 33 -0.57 9.23 -30.94
N LYS A 34 -0.24 8.71 -32.12
CA LYS A 34 -0.06 7.29 -32.32
C LYS A 34 1.32 6.89 -31.77
N ASP A 35 1.33 5.87 -30.92
CA ASP A 35 2.56 5.19 -30.48
C ASP A 35 3.60 6.08 -29.75
N SER A 36 3.11 6.86 -28.78
CA SER A 36 3.95 7.76 -27.97
C SER A 36 4.83 7.06 -26.91
N THR A 37 4.65 5.74 -26.69
CA THR A 37 5.42 4.99 -25.68
C THR A 37 6.72 4.47 -26.31
N PRO A 38 7.91 4.89 -25.80
CA PRO A 38 9.17 4.38 -26.33
C PRO A 38 9.30 2.87 -26.18
N LYS A 39 9.72 2.16 -27.23
CA LYS A 39 9.88 0.69 -27.22
C LYS A 39 10.91 0.20 -26.20
N TRP A 40 11.90 1.02 -25.89
CA TRP A 40 12.95 0.71 -24.91
C TRP A 40 12.48 0.85 -23.45
N SER A 41 11.36 1.55 -23.20
CA SER A 41 10.82 1.73 -21.86
C SER A 41 10.25 0.40 -21.30
N GLU A 42 10.26 0.23 -19.98
CA GLU A 42 9.65 -0.95 -19.33
C GLU A 42 8.16 -1.09 -19.70
N ARG A 43 7.44 0.02 -19.80
CA ARG A 43 6.05 0.02 -20.27
C ARG A 43 5.92 -0.44 -21.72
N GLY A 44 6.84 -0.04 -22.60
CA GLY A 44 6.88 -0.49 -24.00
C GLY A 44 7.14 -2.00 -24.06
N LYS A 45 8.14 -2.49 -23.35
CA LYS A 45 8.46 -3.94 -23.28
C LYS A 45 7.29 -4.77 -22.76
N LEU A 46 6.60 -4.32 -21.70
CA LEU A 46 5.41 -5.00 -21.18
C LEU A 46 4.30 -5.07 -22.21
N ARG A 47 3.98 -3.93 -22.85
CA ARG A 47 2.88 -3.83 -23.81
C ARG A 47 3.15 -4.61 -25.09
N ASP A 48 4.37 -4.47 -25.64
CA ASP A 48 4.68 -4.93 -26.98
C ASP A 48 5.22 -6.36 -26.99
N ASN A 49 5.79 -6.85 -25.87
CA ASN A 49 6.40 -8.17 -25.79
C ASN A 49 5.69 -9.10 -24.79
N LEU A 50 5.63 -8.70 -23.50
CA LEU A 50 5.19 -9.62 -22.44
C LEU A 50 3.68 -9.89 -22.50
N ILE A 51 2.85 -8.86 -22.64
CA ILE A 51 1.39 -9.03 -22.70
C ILE A 51 0.96 -9.85 -23.91
N PRO A 52 1.46 -9.62 -25.15
CA PRO A 52 1.17 -10.49 -26.29
C PRO A 52 1.64 -11.93 -26.08
N TYR A 53 2.82 -12.13 -25.49
CA TYR A 53 3.33 -13.47 -25.19
C TYR A 53 2.41 -14.23 -24.22
N ILE A 54 1.98 -13.62 -23.13
CA ILE A 54 1.05 -14.21 -22.17
C ILE A 54 -0.30 -14.53 -22.84
N LYS A 55 -0.83 -13.62 -23.66
CA LYS A 55 -2.10 -13.81 -24.38
C LYS A 55 -2.05 -15.01 -25.34
N ASN A 56 -0.91 -15.20 -25.99
CA ASN A 56 -0.71 -16.33 -26.93
C ASN A 56 -0.48 -17.65 -26.19
N PHE A 57 0.09 -17.60 -24.98
CA PHE A 57 0.32 -18.78 -24.15
C PHE A 57 -0.98 -19.26 -23.51
N ASP A 58 -1.67 -18.38 -22.78
CA ASP A 58 -2.99 -18.64 -22.19
C ASP A 58 -3.64 -17.30 -21.80
N PHE A 59 -4.77 -16.99 -22.46
CA PHE A 59 -5.51 -15.75 -22.21
C PHE A 59 -6.12 -15.68 -20.79
N ASP A 60 -6.41 -16.83 -20.17
CA ASP A 60 -7.02 -16.87 -18.86
C ASP A 60 -6.05 -16.48 -17.73
N ILE A 61 -4.73 -16.56 -17.97
CA ILE A 61 -3.72 -16.07 -17.04
C ILE A 61 -3.92 -14.56 -16.78
N LEU A 62 -4.15 -13.74 -17.82
CA LEU A 62 -4.39 -12.32 -17.65
C LEU A 62 -5.67 -12.03 -16.85
N LYS A 63 -6.75 -12.76 -17.14
CA LYS A 63 -8.00 -12.66 -16.37
C LYS A 63 -7.77 -13.01 -14.90
N GLY A 64 -7.00 -14.08 -14.64
CA GLY A 64 -6.62 -14.49 -13.30
C GLY A 64 -5.85 -13.41 -12.55
N ILE A 65 -4.87 -12.76 -13.20
CA ILE A 65 -4.09 -11.67 -12.63
C ILE A 65 -4.99 -10.47 -12.29
N PHE A 66 -5.91 -10.08 -13.18
CA PHE A 66 -6.84 -8.98 -12.90
C PHE A 66 -7.78 -9.31 -11.74
N LYS A 67 -8.37 -10.51 -11.73
CA LYS A 67 -9.22 -10.97 -10.62
C LYS A 67 -8.47 -11.01 -9.29
N LEU A 68 -7.21 -11.45 -9.29
CA LEU A 68 -6.36 -11.41 -8.12
C LEU A 68 -6.13 -9.97 -7.65
N SER A 69 -5.90 -9.03 -8.56
CA SER A 69 -5.73 -7.61 -8.25
C SER A 69 -6.98 -7.01 -7.59
N GLU A 70 -8.19 -7.36 -8.07
CA GLU A 70 -9.46 -6.95 -7.47
C GLU A 70 -9.59 -7.49 -6.05
N HIS A 71 -9.39 -8.81 -5.85
CA HIS A 71 -9.45 -9.42 -4.53
C HIS A 71 -8.43 -8.82 -3.54
N LEU A 72 -7.22 -8.48 -4.01
CA LEU A 72 -6.24 -7.78 -3.19
C LEU A 72 -6.70 -6.36 -2.83
N GLY A 73 -7.39 -5.69 -3.75
CA GLY A 73 -8.04 -4.40 -3.49
C GLY A 73 -9.04 -4.48 -2.32
N ASP A 74 -9.97 -5.43 -2.40
CA ASP A 74 -10.98 -5.67 -1.36
C ASP A 74 -10.33 -6.01 -0.01
N MET A 75 -9.29 -6.83 -0.02
CA MET A 75 -8.51 -7.14 1.20
C MET A 75 -7.86 -5.89 1.81
N TYR A 76 -7.30 -5.01 0.98
CA TYR A 76 -6.72 -3.75 1.48
C TYR A 76 -7.78 -2.82 2.05
N GLU A 77 -8.95 -2.71 1.45
CA GLU A 77 -10.06 -1.93 2.00
C GLU A 77 -10.51 -2.48 3.35
N TYR A 78 -10.63 -3.81 3.47
CA TYR A 78 -10.94 -4.43 4.75
C TYR A 78 -9.87 -4.14 5.82
N LEU A 79 -8.58 -4.25 5.47
CA LEU A 79 -7.49 -3.88 6.38
C LEU A 79 -7.55 -2.40 6.78
N ASP A 80 -7.92 -1.52 5.87
CA ASP A 80 -8.09 -0.10 6.19
C ASP A 80 -9.21 0.11 7.20
N THR A 81 -10.34 -0.63 7.11
CA THR A 81 -11.40 -0.57 8.11
C THR A 81 -10.93 -1.06 9.49
N LEU A 82 -10.06 -2.08 9.54
CA LEU A 82 -9.46 -2.55 10.78
C LEU A 82 -8.51 -1.52 11.41
N ILE A 83 -7.70 -0.85 10.57
CA ILE A 83 -6.80 0.20 11.02
C ILE A 83 -7.59 1.41 11.51
N ASP A 84 -8.67 1.78 10.84
CA ASP A 84 -9.50 2.92 11.24
C ASP A 84 -10.25 2.68 12.56
N LYS A 85 -10.51 1.41 12.90
CA LYS A 85 -11.01 1.00 14.23
C LYS A 85 -9.93 1.03 15.31
N THR A 86 -8.66 1.11 14.93
CA THR A 86 -7.53 1.18 15.86
C THR A 86 -7.41 2.61 16.38
N LYS A 87 -7.41 2.80 17.69
CA LYS A 87 -7.20 4.12 18.28
C LYS A 87 -5.73 4.50 18.16
N ILE A 88 -5.44 5.50 17.31
CA ILE A 88 -4.09 6.02 17.09
C ILE A 88 -4.03 7.42 17.70
N GLU A 89 -3.17 7.60 18.68
CA GLU A 89 -2.93 8.88 19.34
C GLU A 89 -1.57 9.43 18.91
N TYR A 90 -1.58 10.62 18.31
CA TYR A 90 -0.37 11.35 17.95
C TYR A 90 -0.07 12.37 19.04
N PHE A 91 1.20 12.52 19.39
CA PHE A 91 1.63 13.54 20.36
C PHE A 91 2.07 14.79 19.64
N GLU A 92 1.85 15.95 20.27
CA GLU A 92 2.07 17.29 19.66
C GLU A 92 3.51 17.51 19.20
N ASP A 93 4.48 16.94 19.93
CA ASP A 93 5.90 17.01 19.60
C ASP A 93 6.33 16.06 18.46
N ASN A 94 5.39 15.26 17.95
CA ASN A 94 5.64 14.23 16.92
C ASN A 94 6.75 13.23 17.28
N THR A 95 7.08 13.06 18.57
CA THR A 95 8.15 12.13 19.00
C THR A 95 7.69 10.69 19.04
N HIS A 96 6.39 10.45 19.19
CA HIS A 96 5.87 9.10 19.26
C HIS A 96 4.38 9.00 18.90
N ILE A 97 3.95 7.78 18.60
CA ILE A 97 2.56 7.42 18.35
C ILE A 97 2.18 6.28 19.28
N ASN A 98 1.07 6.41 20.00
CA ASN A 98 0.47 5.31 20.73
C ASN A 98 -0.63 4.67 19.90
N ILE A 99 -0.65 3.34 19.86
CA ILE A 99 -1.62 2.55 19.13
C ILE A 99 -2.29 1.59 20.10
N LEU A 100 -3.59 1.72 20.26
CA LEU A 100 -4.43 0.77 20.98
C LEU A 100 -4.98 -0.24 19.97
N LEU A 101 -4.54 -1.48 20.08
CA LEU A 101 -5.06 -2.58 19.24
C LEU A 101 -6.30 -3.19 19.85
N LEU A 102 -7.34 -3.34 19.03
CA LEU A 102 -8.55 -4.05 19.39
C LEU A 102 -8.48 -5.49 18.85
N GLY A 103 -8.50 -6.47 19.76
CA GLY A 103 -8.46 -7.88 19.41
C GLY A 103 -7.09 -8.37 18.88
N ASP A 104 -7.12 -9.47 18.12
CA ASP A 104 -5.91 -10.18 17.64
C ASP A 104 -5.35 -9.64 16.32
N VAL A 105 -5.83 -8.50 15.84
CA VAL A 105 -5.42 -7.93 14.53
C VAL A 105 -3.91 -7.70 14.43
N GLY A 106 -3.27 -7.36 15.54
CA GLY A 106 -1.81 -7.19 15.62
C GLY A 106 -1.01 -8.47 15.37
N THR A 107 -1.64 -9.65 15.31
CA THR A 107 -0.95 -10.89 14.94
C THR A 107 -0.74 -11.03 13.43
N LEU A 108 -1.40 -10.20 12.62
CA LEU A 108 -1.33 -10.23 11.16
C LEU A 108 -0.19 -9.32 10.66
N GLU A 109 0.83 -9.91 10.03
CA GLU A 109 1.94 -9.16 9.43
C GLU A 109 1.46 -8.10 8.41
N ILE A 110 0.45 -8.45 7.60
CA ILE A 110 -0.11 -7.57 6.59
C ILE A 110 -0.74 -6.31 7.21
N PHE A 111 -1.32 -6.43 8.41
CA PHE A 111 -1.85 -5.29 9.17
C PHE A 111 -0.74 -4.27 9.46
N TRP A 112 0.42 -4.71 9.95
CA TRP A 112 1.55 -3.84 10.25
C TRP A 112 2.11 -3.18 9.00
N LYS A 113 2.25 -3.94 7.90
CA LYS A 113 2.68 -3.38 6.61
C LYS A 113 1.77 -2.23 6.19
N ARG A 114 0.46 -2.44 6.27
CA ARG A 114 -0.53 -1.44 5.89
C ARG A 114 -0.55 -0.24 6.83
N LEU A 115 -0.47 -0.49 8.13
CA LEU A 115 -0.39 0.56 9.16
C LEU A 115 0.83 1.47 8.94
N PHE A 116 2.03 0.88 8.76
CA PHE A 116 3.23 1.66 8.48
C PHE A 116 3.15 2.43 7.17
N GLN A 117 2.49 1.91 6.15
CA GLN A 117 2.23 2.66 4.92
C GLN A 117 1.36 3.90 5.19
N LYS A 118 0.30 3.78 5.99
CA LYS A 118 -0.54 4.92 6.38
C LYS A 118 0.23 5.96 7.19
N ILE A 119 1.08 5.52 8.12
CA ILE A 119 1.89 6.41 8.98
C ILE A 119 3.00 7.11 8.18
N LYS A 120 3.56 6.46 7.15
CA LYS A 120 4.67 6.99 6.34
C LYS A 120 4.43 8.41 5.81
N TRP A 121 3.19 8.75 5.47
CA TRP A 121 2.83 10.08 4.96
C TRP A 121 3.06 11.20 5.98
N LYS A 122 2.94 10.88 7.28
CA LYS A 122 3.18 11.85 8.37
C LYS A 122 4.63 11.83 8.85
N HIS A 123 5.29 10.66 8.74
CA HIS A 123 6.65 10.42 9.23
C HIS A 123 7.49 9.65 8.21
N PRO A 124 7.98 10.31 7.12
CA PRO A 124 8.64 9.65 5.99
C PRO A 124 9.87 8.82 6.36
N GLY A 125 10.62 9.21 7.41
CA GLY A 125 11.82 8.50 7.88
C GLY A 125 11.54 7.19 8.62
N CYS A 126 10.29 6.92 9.00
CA CYS A 126 9.94 5.85 9.93
C CYS A 126 9.37 4.59 9.27
N TYR A 127 9.56 4.39 7.97
CA TYR A 127 9.09 3.18 7.30
C TYR A 127 10.09 2.04 7.45
N PRO A 128 9.78 1.01 8.28
CA PRO A 128 10.68 -0.11 8.49
C PRO A 128 10.77 -1.00 7.26
N SER A 129 11.88 -1.76 7.16
CA SER A 129 12.02 -2.76 6.10
C SER A 129 11.00 -3.90 6.27
N ASN A 130 10.66 -4.59 5.18
CA ASN A 130 9.79 -5.77 5.26
C ASN A 130 10.33 -6.82 6.24
N LYS A 131 11.66 -7.04 6.28
CA LYS A 131 12.30 -7.97 7.25
C LYS A 131 12.05 -7.53 8.69
N SER A 132 12.18 -6.23 8.99
CA SER A 132 11.93 -5.69 10.33
C SER A 132 10.46 -5.85 10.73
N ILE A 133 9.51 -5.64 9.81
CA ILE A 133 8.09 -5.82 10.05
C ILE A 133 7.76 -7.30 10.32
N THR A 134 8.30 -8.22 9.53
CA THR A 134 8.12 -9.66 9.73
C THR A 134 8.68 -10.11 11.09
N HIS A 135 9.88 -9.67 11.44
CA HIS A 135 10.48 -9.97 12.74
C HIS A 135 9.61 -9.44 13.89
N PHE A 136 9.19 -8.19 13.80
CA PHE A 136 8.29 -7.57 14.78
C PHE A 136 6.95 -8.32 14.90
N SER A 137 6.30 -8.66 13.79
CA SER A 137 5.03 -9.41 13.82
C SER A 137 5.18 -10.76 14.50
N ASN A 138 6.28 -11.48 14.28
CA ASN A 138 6.55 -12.75 14.94
C ASN A 138 6.80 -12.58 16.44
N LEU A 139 7.53 -11.54 16.84
CA LEU A 139 7.71 -11.20 18.25
C LEU A 139 6.38 -10.86 18.91
N TYR A 140 5.55 -10.06 18.26
CA TYR A 140 4.23 -9.70 18.76
C TYR A 140 3.35 -10.94 19.01
N LYS A 141 3.33 -11.89 18.07
CA LYS A 141 2.62 -13.17 18.22
C LYS A 141 3.07 -13.96 19.45
N ASN A 142 4.37 -13.99 19.69
CA ASN A 142 4.98 -14.82 20.73
C ASN A 142 4.94 -14.16 22.12
N THR A 143 4.93 -12.84 22.19
CA THR A 143 5.08 -12.12 23.48
C THR A 143 3.77 -11.57 24.03
N ARG A 144 2.71 -11.44 23.20
CA ARG A 144 1.37 -10.94 23.58
C ARG A 144 1.39 -9.90 24.71
N GLY A 145 2.14 -8.81 24.51
CA GLY A 145 2.12 -7.67 25.43
C GLY A 145 3.11 -7.69 26.60
N LYS A 146 4.08 -8.62 26.65
CA LYS A 146 5.21 -8.46 27.57
C LYS A 146 6.06 -7.25 27.13
N LYS A 147 6.47 -6.43 28.11
CA LYS A 147 7.34 -5.26 27.87
C LYS A 147 8.59 -5.66 27.11
N ASN A 148 8.63 -5.38 25.82
CA ASN A 148 9.80 -5.55 24.96
C ASN A 148 9.94 -4.31 24.09
N CYS A 149 11.18 -3.89 23.88
CA CYS A 149 11.53 -2.85 22.94
C CYS A 149 12.14 -3.49 21.69
N VAL A 150 11.67 -3.11 20.51
CA VAL A 150 12.15 -3.62 19.23
C VAL A 150 12.58 -2.47 18.36
N ILE A 151 13.83 -2.46 17.92
CA ILE A 151 14.34 -1.50 16.94
C ILE A 151 13.91 -1.95 15.55
N LEU A 152 13.09 -1.16 14.88
CA LEU A 152 12.61 -1.45 13.53
C LEU A 152 13.50 -0.87 12.44
N SER A 153 14.07 0.30 12.71
CA SER A 153 14.98 1.01 11.81
C SER A 153 15.88 1.94 12.59
N LYS A 154 16.84 2.57 11.90
CA LYS A 154 17.71 3.58 12.51
C LYS A 154 16.91 4.81 13.04
N TYR A 155 15.66 4.99 12.61
CA TYR A 155 14.82 6.15 12.98
C TYR A 155 13.55 5.76 13.76
N CYS A 156 13.37 4.47 14.06
CA CYS A 156 12.11 3.99 14.63
C CYS A 156 12.31 2.79 15.54
N LYS A 157 11.81 2.88 16.76
CA LYS A 157 11.68 1.77 17.69
C LYS A 157 10.23 1.59 18.14
N ILE A 158 9.87 0.37 18.52
CA ILE A 158 8.56 0.04 19.09
C ILE A 158 8.76 -0.45 20.52
N GLU A 159 7.92 0.04 21.41
CA GLU A 159 7.81 -0.42 22.79
C GLU A 159 6.41 -0.97 23.05
N PHE A 160 6.34 -2.13 23.70
CA PHE A 160 5.09 -2.69 24.19
C PHE A 160 4.79 -2.15 25.58
N CYS A 161 3.69 -1.44 25.74
CA CYS A 161 3.27 -0.79 26.98
C CYS A 161 1.92 -1.33 27.44
N GLY A 162 1.83 -2.63 27.73
CA GLY A 162 0.57 -3.28 28.13
C GLY A 162 -0.43 -3.35 26.96
N LEU A 163 -1.53 -2.56 27.05
CA LEU A 163 -2.56 -2.49 26.01
C LEU A 163 -2.17 -1.63 24.80
N TYR A 164 -1.09 -0.83 24.94
CA TYR A 164 -0.64 0.08 23.88
C TYR A 164 0.66 -0.40 23.26
N ILE A 165 0.80 -0.09 21.99
CA ILE A 165 2.06 -0.17 21.26
C ILE A 165 2.51 1.26 21.02
N LYS A 166 3.70 1.59 21.50
CA LYS A 166 4.31 2.90 21.34
C LYS A 166 5.35 2.84 20.23
N ILE A 167 5.13 3.59 19.14
CA ILE A 167 6.12 3.80 18.09
C ILE A 167 6.85 5.10 18.42
N ILE A 168 8.17 5.02 18.60
CA ILE A 168 9.02 6.14 18.97
C ILE A 168 9.93 6.46 17.79
N TYR A 169 9.98 7.72 17.42
CA TYR A 169 10.91 8.26 16.44
C TYR A 169 12.23 8.59 17.14
N ILE A 170 13.35 8.16 16.54
CA ILE A 170 14.71 8.35 17.07
C ILE A 170 15.40 9.45 16.27
#